data_ddeddae5f0e54a576df5cc3e531b326e
#
_entry.id   ddeddae5f0e54a576df5cc3e531b326e
#
_cell.length_a   1.000
_cell.length_b   1.000
_cell.length_c   1.000
_cell.angle_alpha   90.00
_cell.angle_beta   90.00
_cell.angle_gamma   90.00
#
_symmetry.space_group_name_H-M   'P 1'
#
loop_
_entity.id
_entity.type
_entity.pdbx_description
1 polymer ?
#
loop_
_entity_poly.entity_id
_entity_poly.type
_entity_poly.pdbx_seq_one_letter_code
_entity_poly.pdbx_strand_id
1 'polypeptide(L)'
;MTVLPTGLDTNSPEYAANRAALLEKLTELEAEHAKALAGGGEKYVARHRGRGKLPARERIELLVDPDTPFLELSPLAAWGSDYAVGASLITGIGVVEGVECLITANDPTVRGGASNPWTLKKALRANEIAFANRLPCISLVESGGADLPSQKEIFIPGGALFRDITRLSAAGIPTVAVVFGNSTAGGAYVPGMSDHAVMIRERSKVFLGGPPLVKMATGEESDDESLGGAEMHARTSGLADHFAVDEQDAIRQARRIVARFNWRKAHADPGPAEPPKYDEDELLGIVPGDLKVPFDPREVIARLVDGSDFDAFKPLYGTSLVTGWARLHGYPVGILANAQGVLFSEESQKAAQFIQLANQRDIPLLFLHNTTGYMVGKEYEQGGIIKHGAMMINAVANSKVPHLSVLMGASYGAGHYGMCGRAYDPRFLFAWPSSKSAVMGPQQLAGVLSVVARASSAAKGLPYDDEADAGLRAMVEQQIEAESLPMFLSGRLYDDGVIDPRDTRTVLGMCLSAIHTAPVEGARGGFGVFRM
;
A
#
# COMPACT_ATOMS: atom_id res chain seq x y z
N MET A 1 16.68 -16.88 -22.11
CA MET A 1 15.86 -17.04 -20.91
C MET A 1 15.42 -18.50 -20.83
N THR A 2 15.29 -19.05 -19.66
CA THR A 2 15.02 -20.47 -19.46
C THR A 2 13.72 -20.61 -18.68
N VAL A 3 12.79 -21.40 -19.21
CA VAL A 3 11.54 -21.71 -18.51
C VAL A 3 11.88 -22.41 -17.20
N LEU A 4 11.39 -21.87 -16.08
CA LEU A 4 11.55 -22.49 -14.78
C LEU A 4 10.79 -23.82 -14.75
N PRO A 5 11.44 -24.92 -14.38
CA PRO A 5 10.73 -26.17 -14.12
C PRO A 5 9.98 -26.07 -12.79
N THR A 6 8.85 -26.75 -12.66
CA THR A 6 8.18 -26.95 -11.37
C THR A 6 8.57 -28.28 -10.76
N GLY A 7 8.85 -28.28 -9.46
CA GLY A 7 8.97 -29.46 -8.61
C GLY A 7 7.77 -29.65 -7.69
N LEU A 8 6.74 -28.79 -7.82
CA LEU A 8 5.57 -28.83 -6.97
C LEU A 8 4.69 -30.03 -7.29
N ASP A 9 4.45 -30.87 -6.28
CA ASP A 9 3.45 -31.96 -6.36
C ASP A 9 2.14 -31.48 -5.73
N THR A 10 1.20 -31.09 -6.56
CA THR A 10 -0.14 -30.63 -6.13
C THR A 10 -0.99 -31.73 -5.52
N ASN A 11 -0.59 -33.01 -5.62
CA ASN A 11 -1.27 -34.13 -5.00
C ASN A 11 -0.65 -34.50 -3.64
N SER A 12 0.43 -33.86 -3.23
CA SER A 12 1.09 -34.17 -1.96
C SER A 12 0.22 -33.75 -0.75
N PRO A 13 0.28 -34.48 0.36
CA PRO A 13 -0.38 -34.08 1.60
C PRO A 13 0.10 -32.74 2.14
N GLU A 14 1.37 -32.42 1.91
CA GLU A 14 1.97 -31.15 2.30
C GLU A 14 1.33 -29.97 1.54
N TYR A 15 1.23 -30.08 0.21
CA TYR A 15 0.55 -29.07 -0.60
C TYR A 15 -0.91 -28.87 -0.15
N ALA A 16 -1.63 -29.97 0.08
CA ALA A 16 -3.03 -29.91 0.51
C ALA A 16 -3.17 -29.22 1.89
N ALA A 17 -2.25 -29.51 2.82
CA ALA A 17 -2.24 -28.87 4.14
C ALA A 17 -1.93 -27.36 4.07
N ASN A 18 -0.93 -26.95 3.29
CA ASN A 18 -0.57 -25.57 3.07
C ASN A 18 -1.73 -24.79 2.43
N ARG A 19 -2.35 -25.37 1.40
CA ARG A 19 -3.51 -24.80 0.72
C ARG A 19 -4.69 -24.59 1.67
N ALA A 20 -4.99 -25.58 2.51
CA ALA A 20 -6.08 -25.47 3.48
C ALA A 20 -5.82 -24.36 4.51
N ALA A 21 -4.60 -24.28 5.05
CA ALA A 21 -4.21 -23.24 6.01
C ALA A 21 -4.29 -21.83 5.40
N LEU A 22 -3.93 -21.66 4.13
CA LEU A 22 -4.00 -20.37 3.47
C LEU A 22 -5.43 -19.97 3.12
N LEU A 23 -6.29 -20.91 2.71
CA LEU A 23 -7.71 -20.67 2.44
C LEU A 23 -8.47 -20.24 3.71
N GLU A 24 -8.10 -20.79 4.88
CA GLU A 24 -8.65 -20.33 6.16
C GLU A 24 -8.32 -18.83 6.39
N LYS A 25 -7.07 -18.43 6.20
CA LYS A 25 -6.63 -17.03 6.32
C LYS A 25 -7.28 -16.11 5.27
N LEU A 26 -7.51 -16.61 4.06
CA LEU A 26 -8.24 -15.85 3.03
C LEU A 26 -9.70 -15.63 3.45
N THR A 27 -10.34 -16.62 4.05
CA THR A 27 -11.70 -16.46 4.58
C THR A 27 -11.76 -15.39 5.67
N GLU A 28 -10.77 -15.35 6.56
CA GLU A 28 -10.66 -14.27 7.57
C GLU A 28 -10.44 -12.89 6.91
N LEU A 29 -9.57 -12.81 5.90
CA LEU A 29 -9.31 -11.58 5.16
C LEU A 29 -10.56 -11.06 4.45
N GLU A 30 -11.30 -11.95 3.78
CA GLU A 30 -12.56 -11.62 3.10
C GLU A 30 -13.61 -11.07 4.08
N ALA A 31 -13.70 -11.65 5.28
CA ALA A 31 -14.60 -11.16 6.32
C ALA A 31 -14.24 -9.74 6.80
N GLU A 32 -12.94 -9.41 6.87
CA GLU A 32 -12.49 -8.06 7.22
C GLU A 32 -12.67 -7.06 6.06
N HIS A 33 -12.42 -7.48 4.82
CA HIS A 33 -12.73 -6.68 3.64
C HIS A 33 -14.23 -6.37 3.54
N ALA A 34 -15.09 -7.33 3.87
CA ALA A 34 -16.54 -7.13 3.89
C ALA A 34 -16.95 -5.99 4.86
N LYS A 35 -16.24 -5.78 5.97
CA LYS A 35 -16.48 -4.64 6.88
C LYS A 35 -16.14 -3.31 6.21
N ALA A 36 -15.04 -3.24 5.47
CA ALA A 36 -14.67 -2.04 4.71
C ALA A 36 -15.68 -1.75 3.58
N LEU A 37 -16.19 -2.81 2.92
CA LEU A 37 -17.20 -2.69 1.87
C LEU A 37 -18.56 -2.22 2.41
N ALA A 38 -18.93 -2.63 3.63
CA ALA A 38 -20.17 -2.24 4.28
C ALA A 38 -20.22 -0.76 4.70
N GLY A 39 -19.07 -0.06 4.68
CA GLY A 39 -18.98 1.33 5.10
C GLY A 39 -19.54 1.57 6.50
N GLY A 40 -20.49 2.49 6.65
CA GLY A 40 -21.19 2.76 7.92
C GLY A 40 -22.24 1.72 8.30
N GLY A 41 -22.43 0.67 7.48
CA GLY A 41 -23.43 -0.37 7.65
C GLY A 41 -24.79 -0.03 7.04
N GLU A 42 -25.64 -1.05 6.93
CA GLU A 42 -26.91 -1.00 6.19
C GLU A 42 -27.78 0.22 6.53
N LYS A 43 -27.94 0.51 7.82
CA LYS A 43 -28.76 1.65 8.29
C LYS A 43 -28.29 2.98 7.71
N TYR A 44 -27.00 3.24 7.73
CA TYR A 44 -26.44 4.52 7.25
C TYR A 44 -26.38 4.58 5.73
N VAL A 45 -26.12 3.45 5.07
CA VAL A 45 -26.19 3.34 3.60
C VAL A 45 -27.61 3.55 3.11
N ALA A 46 -28.63 2.90 3.72
CA ALA A 46 -30.03 3.12 3.39
C ALA A 46 -30.47 4.57 3.60
N ARG A 47 -30.05 5.19 4.72
CA ARG A 47 -30.31 6.62 4.97
C ARG A 47 -29.67 7.52 3.90
N HIS A 48 -28.47 7.20 3.44
CA HIS A 48 -27.74 7.93 2.42
C HIS A 48 -28.49 7.84 1.07
N ARG A 49 -28.87 6.63 0.67
CA ARG A 49 -29.69 6.37 -0.53
C ARG A 49 -31.05 7.04 -0.46
N GLY A 50 -31.71 7.03 0.71
CA GLY A 50 -33.00 7.70 0.93
C GLY A 50 -32.95 9.22 0.73
N ARG A 51 -31.77 9.82 0.72
CA ARG A 51 -31.52 11.23 0.36
C ARG A 51 -31.23 11.42 -1.14
N GLY A 52 -31.36 10.37 -1.94
CA GLY A 52 -31.08 10.37 -3.36
C GLY A 52 -29.58 10.48 -3.68
N LYS A 53 -28.71 9.97 -2.81
CA LYS A 53 -27.25 9.99 -2.98
C LYS A 53 -26.71 8.60 -3.27
N LEU A 54 -25.70 8.52 -4.12
CA LEU A 54 -24.96 7.29 -4.42
C LEU A 54 -23.93 7.02 -3.32
N PRO A 55 -23.75 5.78 -2.85
CA PRO A 55 -22.61 5.38 -2.05
C PRO A 55 -21.28 5.68 -2.74
N ALA A 56 -20.22 5.89 -1.96
CA ALA A 56 -18.91 6.26 -2.49
C ALA A 56 -18.37 5.25 -3.52
N ARG A 57 -18.57 3.95 -3.30
CA ARG A 57 -18.13 2.89 -4.24
C ARG A 57 -18.87 2.95 -5.57
N GLU A 58 -20.18 3.20 -5.57
CA GLU A 58 -20.96 3.37 -6.80
C GLU A 58 -20.53 4.61 -7.60
N ARG A 59 -20.12 5.68 -6.91
CA ARG A 59 -19.52 6.85 -7.58
C ARG A 59 -18.21 6.50 -8.28
N ILE A 60 -17.38 5.63 -7.66
CA ILE A 60 -16.14 5.14 -8.29
C ILE A 60 -16.48 4.25 -9.50
N GLU A 61 -17.42 3.31 -9.35
CA GLU A 61 -17.85 2.41 -10.44
C GLU A 61 -18.35 3.19 -11.68
N LEU A 62 -19.09 4.27 -11.47
CA LEU A 62 -19.55 5.14 -12.56
C LEU A 62 -18.43 6.02 -13.15
N LEU A 63 -17.39 6.29 -12.39
CA LEU A 63 -16.26 7.13 -12.80
C LEU A 63 -15.27 6.37 -13.68
N VAL A 64 -14.93 5.14 -13.31
CA VAL A 64 -13.94 4.32 -14.03
C VAL A 64 -14.49 3.80 -15.35
N ASP A 65 -13.62 3.42 -16.25
CA ASP A 65 -14.01 2.84 -17.53
C ASP A 65 -14.61 1.44 -17.33
N PRO A 66 -15.66 1.08 -18.06
CA PRO A 66 -16.22 -0.27 -18.01
C PRO A 66 -15.15 -1.33 -18.30
N ASP A 67 -15.29 -2.46 -17.65
CA ASP A 67 -14.40 -3.63 -17.81
C ASP A 67 -12.92 -3.36 -17.49
N THR A 68 -12.61 -2.29 -16.75
CA THR A 68 -11.28 -2.01 -16.26
C THR A 68 -11.17 -2.31 -14.75
N PRO A 69 -10.03 -2.82 -14.28
CA PRO A 69 -9.85 -3.11 -12.86
C PRO A 69 -9.68 -1.83 -12.04
N PHE A 70 -10.11 -1.89 -10.77
CA PHE A 70 -9.82 -0.88 -9.76
C PHE A 70 -8.91 -1.49 -8.69
N LEU A 71 -7.67 -1.04 -8.60
CA LEU A 71 -6.73 -1.45 -7.55
C LEU A 71 -7.01 -0.63 -6.29
N GLU A 72 -7.81 -1.16 -5.37
CA GLU A 72 -8.03 -0.51 -4.07
C GLU A 72 -6.78 -0.61 -3.20
N LEU A 73 -6.36 0.52 -2.62
CA LEU A 73 -5.19 0.65 -1.78
C LEU A 73 -5.59 0.77 -0.31
N SER A 74 -4.91 0.03 0.56
CA SER A 74 -5.10 0.04 2.02
C SER A 74 -6.56 -0.13 2.46
N PRO A 75 -7.32 -1.13 1.95
CA PRO A 75 -8.72 -1.32 2.32
C PRO A 75 -8.89 -1.64 3.82
N LEU A 76 -7.88 -2.21 4.48
CA LEU A 76 -7.87 -2.54 5.90
C LEU A 76 -7.39 -1.40 6.81
N ALA A 77 -7.15 -0.19 6.29
CA ALA A 77 -6.74 0.94 7.12
C ALA A 77 -7.64 1.10 8.36
N ALA A 78 -7.04 1.36 9.52
CA ALA A 78 -7.68 1.41 10.84
C ALA A 78 -8.10 0.06 11.45
N TRP A 79 -7.83 -1.07 10.81
CA TRP A 79 -8.10 -2.38 11.41
C TRP A 79 -7.39 -2.51 12.78
N GLY A 80 -8.09 -3.08 13.77
CA GLY A 80 -7.59 -3.21 15.14
C GLY A 80 -7.52 -1.89 15.92
N SER A 81 -8.21 -0.83 15.47
CA SER A 81 -8.37 0.44 16.18
C SER A 81 -9.83 0.72 16.53
N ASP A 82 -10.08 1.84 17.22
CA ASP A 82 -11.43 2.31 17.56
C ASP A 82 -12.20 2.93 16.36
N TYR A 83 -11.58 2.95 15.20
CA TYR A 83 -12.18 3.50 13.98
C TYR A 83 -12.66 2.38 13.05
N ALA A 84 -13.62 2.70 12.19
CA ALA A 84 -14.12 1.76 11.20
C ALA A 84 -13.02 1.34 10.22
N VAL A 85 -13.00 0.06 9.86
CA VAL A 85 -12.09 -0.47 8.82
C VAL A 85 -12.33 0.25 7.51
N GLY A 86 -11.27 0.61 6.81
CA GLY A 86 -11.29 1.46 5.63
C GLY A 86 -11.14 2.95 5.92
N ALA A 87 -11.19 3.37 7.21
CA ALA A 87 -10.92 4.72 7.70
C ALA A 87 -11.77 5.83 7.05
N SER A 88 -13.03 5.57 6.68
CA SER A 88 -13.95 6.49 6.00
C SER A 88 -13.45 7.07 4.65
N LEU A 89 -12.45 6.44 4.04
CA LEU A 89 -11.86 6.87 2.78
C LEU A 89 -11.53 5.66 1.90
N ILE A 90 -12.02 5.65 0.67
CA ILE A 90 -11.61 4.70 -0.36
C ILE A 90 -10.51 5.35 -1.17
N THR A 91 -9.42 4.62 -1.41
CA THR A 91 -8.30 5.06 -2.25
C THR A 91 -7.93 3.95 -3.21
N GLY A 92 -7.59 4.29 -4.43
CA GLY A 92 -7.18 3.28 -5.41
C GLY A 92 -6.75 3.87 -6.74
N ILE A 93 -6.28 3.00 -7.61
CA ILE A 93 -5.92 3.33 -8.99
C ILE A 93 -6.97 2.73 -9.91
N GLY A 94 -7.58 3.55 -10.75
CA GLY A 94 -8.56 3.15 -11.76
C GLY A 94 -8.32 3.86 -13.07
N VAL A 95 -8.87 3.33 -14.15
CA VAL A 95 -8.77 3.91 -15.49
C VAL A 95 -10.00 4.79 -15.74
N VAL A 96 -9.78 6.04 -16.14
CA VAL A 96 -10.83 7.01 -16.48
C VAL A 96 -10.50 7.60 -17.85
N GLU A 97 -11.36 7.39 -18.84
CA GLU A 97 -11.12 7.82 -20.24
C GLU A 97 -9.73 7.37 -20.77
N GLY A 98 -9.36 6.12 -20.46
CA GLY A 98 -8.09 5.53 -20.85
C GLY A 98 -6.86 6.03 -20.06
N VAL A 99 -7.06 6.84 -19.02
CA VAL A 99 -5.99 7.39 -18.17
C VAL A 99 -6.02 6.74 -16.81
N GLU A 100 -4.91 6.17 -16.36
CA GLU A 100 -4.77 5.71 -14.98
C GLU A 100 -4.73 6.90 -14.03
N CYS A 101 -5.68 6.92 -13.12
CA CYS A 101 -5.87 7.99 -12.15
C CYS A 101 -5.80 7.45 -10.73
N LEU A 102 -5.21 8.22 -9.82
CA LEU A 102 -5.43 8.00 -8.39
C LEU A 102 -6.79 8.57 -8.01
N ILE A 103 -7.64 7.73 -7.47
CA ILE A 103 -9.01 8.09 -7.06
C ILE A 103 -9.10 8.01 -5.55
N THR A 104 -9.64 9.07 -4.94
CA THR A 104 -10.00 9.08 -3.51
C THR A 104 -11.48 9.40 -3.38
N ALA A 105 -12.18 8.70 -2.48
CA ALA A 105 -13.59 8.94 -2.22
C ALA A 105 -13.90 8.89 -0.74
N ASN A 106 -14.43 9.97 -0.17
CA ASN A 106 -14.93 9.95 1.19
C ASN A 106 -16.16 9.06 1.28
N ASP A 107 -16.26 8.26 2.33
CA ASP A 107 -17.49 7.52 2.66
C ASP A 107 -18.29 8.28 3.73
N PRO A 108 -19.32 9.05 3.33
CA PRO A 108 -20.12 9.82 4.27
C PRO A 108 -21.02 8.96 5.16
N THR A 109 -21.15 7.66 4.87
CA THR A 109 -21.90 6.73 5.72
C THR A 109 -21.13 6.41 7.01
N VAL A 110 -19.79 6.60 6.99
CA VAL A 110 -18.90 6.47 8.15
C VAL A 110 -18.65 7.85 8.77
N ARG A 111 -19.30 8.16 9.88
CA ARG A 111 -19.16 9.44 10.62
C ARG A 111 -19.22 10.69 9.72
N GLY A 112 -20.07 10.68 8.70
CA GLY A 112 -20.20 11.81 7.77
C GLY A 112 -18.97 12.07 6.90
N GLY A 113 -18.12 11.08 6.67
CA GLY A 113 -16.87 11.23 5.93
C GLY A 113 -15.80 12.07 6.65
N ALA A 114 -15.91 12.22 7.98
CA ALA A 114 -14.96 13.00 8.75
C ALA A 114 -13.56 12.36 8.73
N SER A 115 -12.54 13.21 8.63
CA SER A 115 -11.14 12.79 8.64
C SER A 115 -10.68 12.46 10.06
N ASN A 116 -10.20 11.25 10.25
CA ASN A 116 -9.55 10.76 11.47
C ASN A 116 -8.03 10.52 11.20
N PRO A 117 -7.22 10.14 12.20
CA PRO A 117 -5.78 9.93 11.97
C PRO A 117 -5.46 8.89 10.88
N TRP A 118 -6.30 7.87 10.72
CA TRP A 118 -6.12 6.82 9.71
C TRP A 118 -6.53 7.29 8.32
N THR A 119 -7.63 8.05 8.22
CA THR A 119 -8.02 8.75 6.98
C THR A 119 -6.88 9.62 6.46
N LEU A 120 -6.25 10.37 7.37
CA LEU A 120 -5.13 11.24 7.02
C LEU A 120 -3.91 10.45 6.51
N LYS A 121 -3.49 9.40 7.23
CA LYS A 121 -2.38 8.54 6.79
C LYS A 121 -2.65 7.94 5.42
N LYS A 122 -3.88 7.47 5.20
CA LYS A 122 -4.30 6.86 3.92
C LYS A 122 -4.26 7.88 2.78
N ALA A 123 -4.78 9.09 3.00
CA ALA A 123 -4.74 10.16 2.00
C ALA A 123 -3.31 10.61 1.68
N LEU A 124 -2.43 10.73 2.69
CA LEU A 124 -1.01 11.07 2.47
C LEU A 124 -0.31 9.99 1.64
N ARG A 125 -0.53 8.71 1.95
CA ARG A 125 0.03 7.61 1.14
C ARG A 125 -0.48 7.63 -0.29
N ALA A 126 -1.76 7.92 -0.51
CA ALA A 126 -2.33 8.07 -1.84
C ALA A 126 -1.64 9.20 -2.64
N ASN A 127 -1.40 10.34 -2.01
CA ASN A 127 -0.66 11.46 -2.65
C ASN A 127 0.79 11.09 -2.99
N GLU A 128 1.48 10.35 -2.11
CA GLU A 128 2.84 9.84 -2.39
C GLU A 128 2.85 8.94 -3.64
N ILE A 129 1.90 8.00 -3.73
CA ILE A 129 1.74 7.11 -4.89
C ILE A 129 1.44 7.92 -6.15
N ALA A 130 0.52 8.88 -6.07
CA ALA A 130 0.20 9.74 -7.20
C ALA A 130 1.41 10.53 -7.69
N PHE A 131 2.13 11.15 -6.78
CA PHE A 131 3.32 11.95 -7.10
C PHE A 131 4.43 11.10 -7.72
N ALA A 132 4.74 9.96 -7.08
CA ALA A 132 5.82 9.08 -7.50
C ALA A 132 5.58 8.44 -8.88
N ASN A 133 4.32 8.18 -9.23
CA ASN A 133 3.92 7.54 -10.49
C ASN A 133 3.30 8.52 -11.49
N ARG A 134 3.23 9.83 -11.16
CA ARG A 134 2.60 10.87 -11.99
C ARG A 134 1.17 10.52 -12.40
N LEU A 135 0.34 10.09 -11.45
CA LEU A 135 -1.06 9.76 -11.71
C LEU A 135 -1.94 10.98 -11.50
N PRO A 136 -2.76 11.40 -12.48
CA PRO A 136 -3.79 12.40 -12.27
C PRO A 136 -4.67 12.02 -11.09
N CYS A 137 -5.08 13.00 -10.26
CA CYS A 137 -5.82 12.75 -9.03
C CYS A 137 -7.27 13.16 -9.17
N ILE A 138 -8.20 12.29 -8.77
CA ILE A 138 -9.63 12.58 -8.74
C ILE A 138 -10.13 12.38 -7.31
N SER A 139 -10.63 13.44 -6.68
CA SER A 139 -11.18 13.42 -5.32
C SER A 139 -12.71 13.52 -5.38
N LEU A 140 -13.41 12.48 -4.94
CA LEU A 140 -14.86 12.44 -4.78
C LEU A 140 -15.19 12.87 -3.35
N VAL A 141 -15.51 14.15 -3.18
CA VAL A 141 -15.50 14.81 -1.88
C VAL A 141 -16.90 14.84 -1.26
N GLU A 142 -17.02 14.28 -0.07
CA GLU A 142 -18.16 14.47 0.81
C GLU A 142 -17.71 14.26 2.27
N SER A 143 -17.33 15.34 2.96
CA SER A 143 -16.73 15.26 4.30
C SER A 143 -17.22 16.35 5.22
N GLY A 144 -17.54 15.96 6.46
CA GLY A 144 -17.87 16.87 7.55
C GLY A 144 -16.67 17.60 8.16
N GLY A 145 -15.45 17.43 7.62
CA GLY A 145 -14.23 18.03 8.14
C GLY A 145 -13.45 17.08 9.06
N ALA A 146 -12.70 17.64 10.02
CA ALA A 146 -11.88 16.87 10.94
C ALA A 146 -12.71 16.24 12.08
N ASP A 147 -12.36 15.01 12.49
CA ASP A 147 -12.85 14.41 13.73
C ASP A 147 -12.23 15.16 14.92
N LEU A 148 -13.00 16.07 15.50
CA LEU A 148 -12.51 17.00 16.53
C LEU A 148 -11.92 16.33 17.78
N PRO A 149 -12.43 15.19 18.29
CA PRO A 149 -11.79 14.47 19.39
C PRO A 149 -10.34 14.06 19.13
N SER A 150 -10.00 13.77 17.88
CA SER A 150 -8.64 13.36 17.47
C SER A 150 -7.80 14.51 16.85
N GLN A 151 -8.23 15.75 16.99
CA GLN A 151 -7.61 16.91 16.36
C GLN A 151 -6.10 17.05 16.64
N LYS A 152 -5.63 16.62 17.82
CA LYS A 152 -4.20 16.63 18.18
C LYS A 152 -3.32 15.77 17.27
N GLU A 153 -3.91 14.71 16.68
CA GLU A 153 -3.22 13.78 15.79
C GLU A 153 -3.39 14.15 14.30
N ILE A 154 -4.39 15.01 14.00
CA ILE A 154 -4.75 15.38 12.64
C ILE A 154 -4.14 16.73 12.24
N PHE A 155 -4.16 17.73 13.14
CA PHE A 155 -3.94 19.13 12.79
C PHE A 155 -2.59 19.35 12.10
N ILE A 156 -1.49 18.98 12.74
CA ILE A 156 -0.15 19.23 12.19
C ILE A 156 0.13 18.37 10.93
N PRO A 157 -0.05 17.05 10.95
CA PRO A 157 0.18 16.23 9.75
C PRO A 157 -0.79 16.57 8.60
N GLY A 158 -2.02 17.00 8.92
CA GLY A 158 -3.05 17.37 7.93
C GLY A 158 -2.66 18.51 7.01
N GLY A 159 -1.78 19.42 7.45
CA GLY A 159 -1.23 20.46 6.59
C GLY A 159 -0.46 19.92 5.37
N ALA A 160 0.05 18.69 5.45
CA ALA A 160 0.72 18.05 4.31
C ALA A 160 -0.24 17.76 3.15
N LEU A 161 -1.53 17.47 3.41
CA LEU A 161 -2.51 17.27 2.34
C LEU A 161 -2.65 18.52 1.45
N PHE A 162 -2.73 19.68 2.07
CA PHE A 162 -2.85 20.95 1.33
C PHE A 162 -1.60 21.24 0.52
N ARG A 163 -0.44 21.10 1.16
CA ARG A 163 0.86 21.22 0.49
C ARG A 163 0.95 20.29 -0.72
N ASP A 164 0.52 19.04 -0.58
CA ASP A 164 0.72 18.01 -1.60
C ASP A 164 -0.21 18.21 -2.80
N ILE A 165 -1.47 18.66 -2.60
CA ILE A 165 -2.36 19.02 -3.72
C ILE A 165 -1.71 20.10 -4.59
N THR A 166 -1.17 21.16 -3.97
CA THR A 166 -0.51 22.23 -4.73
C THR A 166 0.78 21.80 -5.39
N ARG A 167 1.53 20.86 -4.77
CA ARG A 167 2.75 20.30 -5.37
C ARG A 167 2.47 19.35 -6.53
N LEU A 168 1.39 18.57 -6.48
CA LEU A 168 0.93 17.76 -7.60
C LEU A 168 0.64 18.65 -8.81
N SER A 169 -0.16 19.70 -8.63
CA SER A 169 -0.44 20.68 -9.69
C SER A 169 0.84 21.34 -10.23
N ALA A 170 1.74 21.81 -9.33
CA ALA A 170 3.01 22.41 -9.73
C ALA A 170 3.93 21.43 -10.50
N ALA A 171 3.83 20.14 -10.25
CA ALA A 171 4.53 19.09 -11.00
C ALA A 171 3.85 18.73 -12.33
N GLY A 172 2.76 19.42 -12.70
CA GLY A 172 1.98 19.14 -13.89
C GLY A 172 1.19 17.83 -13.80
N ILE A 173 0.82 17.40 -12.60
CA ILE A 173 -0.06 16.26 -12.35
C ILE A 173 -1.44 16.83 -12.06
N PRO A 174 -2.43 16.64 -12.97
CA PRO A 174 -3.73 17.26 -12.85
C PRO A 174 -4.51 16.77 -11.63
N THR A 175 -5.27 17.67 -11.01
CA THR A 175 -6.12 17.39 -9.85
C THR A 175 -7.56 17.82 -10.13
N VAL A 176 -8.53 16.94 -9.84
CA VAL A 176 -9.97 17.18 -10.01
C VAL A 176 -10.67 16.90 -8.70
N ALA A 177 -11.45 17.84 -8.20
CA ALA A 177 -12.35 17.64 -7.07
C ALA A 177 -13.80 17.63 -7.55
N VAL A 178 -14.54 16.57 -7.22
CA VAL A 178 -15.98 16.48 -7.45
C VAL A 178 -16.68 16.48 -6.11
N VAL A 179 -17.46 17.51 -5.83
CA VAL A 179 -18.09 17.72 -4.52
C VAL A 179 -19.51 17.18 -4.53
N PHE A 180 -19.78 16.11 -3.78
CA PHE A 180 -21.08 15.43 -3.71
C PHE A 180 -21.95 15.87 -2.53
N GLY A 181 -21.40 16.63 -1.62
CA GLY A 181 -22.09 17.08 -0.42
C GLY A 181 -21.28 18.14 0.30
N ASN A 182 -21.20 18.03 1.63
CA ASN A 182 -20.43 18.98 2.42
C ASN A 182 -18.94 18.79 2.21
N SER A 183 -18.22 19.89 2.12
CA SER A 183 -16.77 19.96 2.16
C SER A 183 -16.40 21.13 3.09
N THR A 184 -16.24 20.82 4.37
CA THR A 184 -16.24 21.81 5.44
C THR A 184 -14.85 21.98 6.05
N ALA A 185 -14.55 23.20 6.52
CA ALA A 185 -13.30 23.56 7.20
C ALA A 185 -12.07 23.22 6.33
N GLY A 186 -11.13 22.41 6.85
CA GLY A 186 -9.98 21.96 6.07
C GLY A 186 -10.35 21.21 4.79
N GLY A 187 -11.48 20.49 4.78
CA GLY A 187 -12.00 19.83 3.58
C GLY A 187 -12.31 20.80 2.43
N ALA A 188 -12.71 22.02 2.72
CA ALA A 188 -13.01 23.05 1.71
C ALA A 188 -11.81 23.38 0.82
N TYR A 189 -10.60 23.16 1.31
CA TYR A 189 -9.37 23.38 0.55
C TYR A 189 -9.08 22.30 -0.49
N VAL A 190 -9.73 21.13 -0.42
CA VAL A 190 -9.59 20.10 -1.47
C VAL A 190 -10.09 20.63 -2.80
N PRO A 191 -11.37 21.07 -2.96
CA PRO A 191 -11.80 21.75 -4.18
C PRO A 191 -11.12 23.10 -4.39
N GLY A 192 -10.77 23.83 -3.32
CA GLY A 192 -10.14 25.15 -3.41
C GLY A 192 -8.71 25.16 -3.93
N MET A 193 -8.01 24.02 -3.90
CA MET A 193 -6.62 23.85 -4.34
C MET A 193 -6.48 22.90 -5.54
N SER A 194 -7.55 22.23 -5.96
CA SER A 194 -7.55 21.39 -7.16
C SER A 194 -7.57 22.25 -8.43
N ASP A 195 -7.00 21.72 -9.52
CA ASP A 195 -6.99 22.41 -10.82
C ASP A 195 -8.39 22.55 -11.41
N HIS A 196 -9.30 21.62 -11.06
CA HIS A 196 -10.69 21.62 -11.48
C HIS A 196 -11.62 21.28 -10.31
N ALA A 197 -12.68 22.06 -10.14
CA ALA A 197 -13.72 21.82 -9.15
C ALA A 197 -15.09 21.67 -9.82
N VAL A 198 -15.72 20.50 -9.62
CA VAL A 198 -17.08 20.21 -10.07
C VAL A 198 -18.02 20.25 -8.88
N MET A 199 -19.07 21.08 -8.93
CA MET A 199 -20.05 21.20 -7.84
C MET A 199 -21.46 20.92 -8.35
N ILE A 200 -22.26 20.23 -7.52
CA ILE A 200 -23.61 19.78 -7.86
C ILE A 200 -24.65 20.74 -7.27
N ARG A 201 -25.56 21.20 -8.10
CA ARG A 201 -26.66 22.09 -7.73
C ARG A 201 -27.43 21.57 -6.51
N GLU A 202 -27.65 22.46 -5.53
CA GLU A 202 -28.42 22.20 -4.30
C GLU A 202 -27.85 21.09 -3.39
N ARG A 203 -26.70 20.48 -3.76
CA ARG A 203 -26.06 19.38 -3.00
C ARG A 203 -24.72 19.74 -2.45
N SER A 204 -23.85 20.31 -3.28
CA SER A 204 -22.50 20.68 -2.87
C SER A 204 -22.49 21.89 -1.98
N LYS A 205 -21.79 21.78 -0.85
CA LYS A 205 -21.60 22.88 0.09
C LYS A 205 -20.10 22.97 0.42
N VAL A 206 -19.49 24.09 0.09
CA VAL A 206 -18.07 24.35 0.39
C VAL A 206 -17.97 25.64 1.20
N PHE A 207 -17.52 25.54 2.44
CA PHE A 207 -17.30 26.68 3.30
C PHE A 207 -16.29 26.38 4.41
N LEU A 208 -15.57 27.40 4.87
CA LEU A 208 -14.61 27.26 5.98
C LEU A 208 -15.33 27.05 7.32
N GLY A 209 -16.48 27.68 7.49
CA GLY A 209 -17.35 27.48 8.65
C GLY A 209 -18.79 27.49 8.21
N GLY A 210 -19.57 26.48 8.61
CA GLY A 210 -21.00 26.40 8.32
C GLY A 210 -21.80 27.50 9.06
N PRO A 211 -23.10 27.69 8.71
CA PRO A 211 -23.95 28.74 9.25
C PRO A 211 -23.93 28.88 10.79
N PRO A 212 -23.94 27.76 11.58
CA PRO A 212 -23.85 27.88 13.05
C PRO A 212 -22.54 28.52 13.52
N LEU A 213 -21.41 28.21 12.85
CA LEU A 213 -20.11 28.78 13.22
C LEU A 213 -20.02 30.25 12.81
N VAL A 214 -20.53 30.61 11.64
CA VAL A 214 -20.62 32.01 11.17
C VAL A 214 -21.44 32.83 12.16
N LYS A 215 -22.65 32.36 12.53
CA LYS A 215 -23.49 33.03 13.51
C LYS A 215 -22.78 33.24 14.85
N MET A 216 -22.06 32.22 15.33
CA MET A 216 -21.30 32.31 16.58
C MET A 216 -20.15 33.34 16.49
N ALA A 217 -19.43 33.34 15.36
CA ALA A 217 -18.22 34.16 15.20
C ALA A 217 -18.50 35.62 14.84
N THR A 218 -19.54 35.90 14.05
CA THR A 218 -19.82 37.21 13.47
C THR A 218 -21.20 37.78 13.82
N GLY A 219 -22.10 36.94 14.34
CA GLY A 219 -23.51 37.30 14.56
C GLY A 219 -24.37 37.27 13.29
N GLU A 220 -23.80 36.95 12.13
CA GLU A 220 -24.49 36.89 10.84
C GLU A 220 -25.37 35.65 10.74
N GLU A 221 -26.59 35.81 10.25
CA GLU A 221 -27.49 34.73 9.89
C GLU A 221 -27.36 34.41 8.40
N SER A 222 -27.04 33.14 8.09
CA SER A 222 -26.91 32.64 6.73
C SER A 222 -27.49 31.24 6.63
N ASP A 223 -27.85 30.83 5.43
CA ASP A 223 -28.20 29.44 5.09
C ASP A 223 -27.06 28.76 4.33
N ASP A 224 -27.10 27.43 4.22
CA ASP A 224 -26.06 26.65 3.56
C ASP A 224 -25.87 27.03 2.09
N GLU A 225 -26.97 27.35 1.36
CA GLU A 225 -26.90 27.65 -0.08
C GLU A 225 -26.30 29.04 -0.34
N SER A 226 -26.75 30.03 0.41
CA SER A 226 -26.22 31.41 0.26
C SER A 226 -24.78 31.52 0.74
N LEU A 227 -24.37 30.74 1.75
CA LEU A 227 -23.02 30.78 2.32
C LEU A 227 -21.99 30.01 1.48
N GLY A 228 -22.34 28.82 1.00
CA GLY A 228 -21.38 27.94 0.34
C GLY A 228 -21.97 26.99 -0.68
N GLY A 229 -23.16 27.27 -1.18
CA GLY A 229 -23.82 26.44 -2.18
C GLY A 229 -23.17 26.48 -3.57
N ALA A 230 -23.41 25.46 -4.37
CA ALA A 230 -22.82 25.33 -5.70
C ALA A 230 -23.12 26.50 -6.62
N GLU A 231 -24.36 27.05 -6.59
CA GLU A 231 -24.74 28.17 -7.44
C GLU A 231 -24.02 29.47 -7.02
N MET A 232 -23.88 29.72 -5.71
CA MET A 232 -23.11 30.84 -5.19
C MET A 232 -21.66 30.75 -5.66
N HIS A 233 -21.05 29.57 -5.54
CA HIS A 233 -19.66 29.37 -5.98
C HIS A 233 -19.48 29.44 -7.50
N ALA A 234 -20.47 29.02 -8.30
CA ALA A 234 -20.40 29.12 -9.75
C ALA A 234 -20.60 30.55 -10.27
N ARG A 235 -21.42 31.38 -9.59
CA ARG A 235 -21.77 32.72 -10.05
C ARG A 235 -21.02 33.87 -9.39
N THR A 236 -20.65 33.67 -8.12
CA THR A 236 -20.14 34.80 -7.28
C THR A 236 -18.68 34.62 -6.90
N SER A 237 -18.30 33.52 -6.27
CA SER A 237 -16.91 33.34 -5.81
C SER A 237 -15.98 32.78 -6.89
N GLY A 238 -16.52 32.10 -7.92
CA GLY A 238 -15.72 31.47 -8.97
C GLY A 238 -15.01 30.19 -8.56
N LEU A 239 -15.33 29.59 -7.39
CA LEU A 239 -14.72 28.34 -6.94
C LEU A 239 -15.18 27.15 -7.80
N ALA A 240 -16.41 27.10 -8.22
CA ALA A 240 -16.92 26.03 -9.06
C ALA A 240 -16.61 26.32 -10.53
N ASP A 241 -15.68 25.57 -11.11
CA ASP A 241 -15.36 25.64 -12.54
C ASP A 241 -16.47 24.98 -13.39
N HIS A 242 -17.10 23.95 -12.81
CA HIS A 242 -18.14 23.16 -13.46
C HIS A 242 -19.35 23.03 -12.54
N PHE A 243 -20.53 23.33 -13.08
CA PHE A 243 -21.80 23.27 -12.37
C PHE A 243 -22.63 22.10 -12.91
N ALA A 244 -22.80 21.07 -12.11
CA ALA A 244 -23.53 19.86 -12.46
C ALA A 244 -24.96 19.88 -11.92
N VAL A 245 -25.89 19.24 -12.64
CA VAL A 245 -27.30 19.17 -12.24
C VAL A 245 -27.60 18.08 -11.23
N ASP A 246 -26.83 16.97 -11.28
CA ASP A 246 -26.92 15.81 -10.37
C ASP A 246 -25.59 15.06 -10.26
N GLU A 247 -25.55 13.96 -9.47
CA GLU A 247 -24.32 13.18 -9.26
C GLU A 247 -23.81 12.50 -10.54
N GLN A 248 -24.71 12.02 -11.41
CA GLN A 248 -24.33 11.38 -12.67
C GLN A 248 -23.73 12.40 -13.65
N ASP A 249 -24.31 13.60 -13.70
CA ASP A 249 -23.76 14.68 -14.50
C ASP A 249 -22.39 15.13 -13.99
N ALA A 250 -22.19 15.22 -12.68
CA ALA A 250 -20.90 15.55 -12.09
C ALA A 250 -19.83 14.54 -12.47
N ILE A 251 -20.15 13.24 -12.43
CA ILE A 251 -19.24 12.17 -12.86
C ILE A 251 -18.93 12.28 -14.36
N ARG A 252 -19.95 12.52 -15.20
CA ARG A 252 -19.72 12.75 -16.65
C ARG A 252 -18.82 13.95 -16.91
N GLN A 253 -18.97 15.03 -16.14
CA GLN A 253 -18.13 16.22 -16.27
C GLN A 253 -16.69 15.91 -15.84
N ALA A 254 -16.48 15.18 -14.74
CA ALA A 254 -15.16 14.74 -14.32
C ALA A 254 -14.48 13.87 -15.40
N ARG A 255 -15.19 12.91 -15.97
CA ARG A 255 -14.66 12.09 -17.09
C ARG A 255 -14.27 12.97 -18.30
N ARG A 256 -15.10 13.95 -18.67
CA ARG A 256 -14.79 14.89 -19.76
C ARG A 256 -13.56 15.76 -19.46
N ILE A 257 -13.33 16.12 -18.21
CA ILE A 257 -12.11 16.84 -17.79
C ILE A 257 -10.89 15.96 -18.02
N VAL A 258 -10.93 14.70 -17.56
CA VAL A 258 -9.83 13.73 -17.75
C VAL A 258 -9.54 13.50 -19.24
N ALA A 259 -10.57 13.31 -20.08
CA ALA A 259 -10.43 13.14 -21.52
C ALA A 259 -9.66 14.29 -22.22
N ARG A 260 -9.66 15.48 -21.59
CA ARG A 260 -8.99 16.67 -22.13
C ARG A 260 -7.57 16.88 -21.60
N PHE A 261 -7.09 16.06 -20.65
CA PHE A 261 -5.74 16.20 -20.11
C PHE A 261 -4.65 15.96 -21.16
N ASN A 262 -4.99 15.27 -22.26
CA ASN A 262 -3.99 14.81 -23.23
C ASN A 262 -2.83 14.07 -22.53
N TRP A 263 -3.19 13.30 -21.50
CA TRP A 263 -2.24 12.62 -20.63
C TRP A 263 -1.59 11.45 -21.37
N ARG A 264 -0.28 11.32 -21.25
CA ARG A 264 0.48 10.25 -21.90
C ARG A 264 1.42 9.61 -20.90
N LYS A 265 1.47 8.29 -20.92
CA LYS A 265 2.49 7.54 -20.19
C LYS A 265 3.88 7.84 -20.75
N ALA A 266 4.88 7.86 -19.86
CA ALA A 266 6.28 7.99 -20.29
C ALA A 266 6.73 6.77 -21.11
N HIS A 267 6.23 5.58 -20.74
CA HIS A 267 6.51 4.32 -21.44
C HIS A 267 5.18 3.58 -21.68
N ALA A 268 4.59 3.77 -22.85
CA ALA A 268 3.24 3.28 -23.17
C ALA A 268 3.19 1.80 -23.59
N ASP A 269 4.27 1.25 -24.15
CA ASP A 269 4.30 -0.11 -24.68
C ASP A 269 5.17 -1.02 -23.79
N PRO A 270 4.54 -1.93 -23.03
CA PRO A 270 5.28 -2.90 -22.23
C PRO A 270 5.92 -4.03 -23.07
N GLY A 271 5.53 -4.18 -24.33
CA GLY A 271 5.85 -5.32 -25.16
C GLY A 271 4.85 -6.48 -25.01
N PRO A 272 5.06 -7.58 -25.74
CA PRO A 272 4.17 -8.72 -25.70
C PRO A 272 4.18 -9.37 -24.31
N ALA A 273 3.00 -9.67 -23.79
CA ALA A 273 2.79 -10.40 -22.55
C ALA A 273 2.37 -11.84 -22.87
N GLU A 274 2.94 -12.80 -22.14
CA GLU A 274 2.56 -14.21 -22.21
C GLU A 274 2.06 -14.67 -20.84
N PRO A 275 0.99 -15.48 -20.75
CA PRO A 275 0.60 -16.07 -19.47
C PRO A 275 1.71 -16.98 -18.93
N PRO A 276 1.82 -17.14 -17.60
CA PRO A 276 2.65 -18.17 -17.01
C PRO A 276 2.23 -19.56 -17.51
N LYS A 277 3.14 -20.53 -17.47
CA LYS A 277 2.86 -21.92 -17.87
C LYS A 277 2.16 -22.74 -16.79
N TYR A 278 2.16 -22.25 -15.56
CA TYR A 278 1.58 -22.89 -14.39
C TYR A 278 0.40 -22.07 -13.86
N ASP A 279 -0.56 -22.77 -13.28
CA ASP A 279 -1.79 -22.19 -12.76
C ASP A 279 -1.53 -21.32 -11.52
N GLU A 280 -2.15 -20.16 -11.47
CA GLU A 280 -2.07 -19.24 -10.33
C GLU A 280 -2.71 -19.82 -9.06
N ASP A 281 -3.72 -20.71 -9.16
CA ASP A 281 -4.34 -21.39 -8.01
C ASP A 281 -3.33 -22.26 -7.26
N GLU A 282 -2.27 -22.72 -7.92
CA GLU A 282 -1.19 -23.49 -7.29
C GLU A 282 -0.39 -22.68 -6.25
N LEU A 283 -0.41 -21.33 -6.33
CA LEU A 283 0.23 -20.46 -5.34
C LEU A 283 -0.30 -20.69 -3.92
N LEU A 284 -1.55 -21.15 -3.78
CA LEU A 284 -2.17 -21.39 -2.48
C LEU A 284 -1.47 -22.48 -1.64
N GLY A 285 -0.76 -23.40 -2.27
CA GLY A 285 -0.11 -24.52 -1.56
C GLY A 285 1.41 -24.41 -1.48
N ILE A 286 2.04 -23.35 -2.02
CA ILE A 286 3.50 -23.22 -2.06
C ILE A 286 4.07 -22.76 -0.72
N VAL A 287 3.46 -21.76 -0.08
CA VAL A 287 3.97 -21.22 1.19
C VAL A 287 3.49 -22.08 2.35
N PRO A 288 4.42 -22.65 3.16
CA PRO A 288 4.04 -23.46 4.31
C PRO A 288 3.27 -22.66 5.36
N GLY A 289 2.34 -23.32 6.05
CA GLY A 289 1.63 -22.74 7.19
C GLY A 289 2.57 -22.42 8.36
N ASP A 290 3.62 -23.24 8.55
CA ASP A 290 4.74 -22.92 9.45
C ASP A 290 5.87 -22.25 8.67
N LEU A 291 6.08 -20.95 8.90
CA LEU A 291 7.11 -20.15 8.22
C LEU A 291 8.56 -20.56 8.57
N LYS A 292 8.76 -21.52 9.48
CA LYS A 292 10.08 -22.12 9.74
C LYS A 292 10.47 -23.14 8.67
N VAL A 293 9.49 -23.66 7.93
CA VAL A 293 9.70 -24.59 6.82
C VAL A 293 10.07 -23.77 5.58
N PRO A 294 11.25 -24.00 4.98
CA PRO A 294 11.64 -23.28 3.78
C PRO A 294 10.84 -23.76 2.56
N PHE A 295 10.65 -22.88 1.59
CA PHE A 295 10.09 -23.21 0.28
C PHE A 295 10.92 -22.58 -0.84
N ASP A 296 10.83 -23.12 -2.04
CA ASP A 296 11.54 -22.58 -3.20
C ASP A 296 10.77 -21.40 -3.82
N PRO A 297 11.26 -20.18 -3.76
CA PRO A 297 10.57 -19.01 -4.32
C PRO A 297 10.49 -19.06 -5.86
N ARG A 298 11.26 -19.94 -6.53
CA ARG A 298 11.17 -20.14 -7.97
C ARG A 298 9.82 -20.71 -8.38
N GLU A 299 9.17 -21.47 -7.50
CA GLU A 299 7.80 -21.94 -7.71
C GLU A 299 6.80 -20.77 -7.76
N VAL A 300 7.00 -19.76 -6.92
CA VAL A 300 6.20 -18.53 -6.97
C VAL A 300 6.53 -17.74 -8.23
N ILE A 301 7.82 -17.51 -8.52
CA ILE A 301 8.26 -16.75 -9.70
C ILE A 301 7.69 -17.37 -10.99
N ALA A 302 7.70 -18.72 -11.10
CA ALA A 302 7.22 -19.43 -12.27
C ALA A 302 5.71 -19.22 -12.54
N ARG A 303 4.92 -18.85 -11.52
CA ARG A 303 3.47 -18.56 -11.62
C ARG A 303 3.16 -17.09 -11.75
N LEU A 304 4.17 -16.23 -11.68
CA LEU A 304 4.01 -14.78 -11.81
C LEU A 304 4.52 -14.25 -13.16
N VAL A 305 5.67 -14.74 -13.64
CA VAL A 305 6.36 -14.14 -14.78
C VAL A 305 5.87 -14.68 -16.12
N ASP A 306 6.01 -13.85 -17.15
CA ASP A 306 5.59 -14.16 -18.51
C ASP A 306 6.28 -15.43 -19.03
N GLY A 307 5.48 -16.37 -19.54
CA GLY A 307 5.96 -17.66 -20.07
C GLY A 307 6.70 -18.53 -19.06
N SER A 308 6.65 -18.20 -17.76
CA SER A 308 7.47 -18.77 -16.69
C SER A 308 8.97 -18.66 -16.98
N ASP A 309 9.38 -17.63 -17.73
CA ASP A 309 10.73 -17.45 -18.24
C ASP A 309 11.55 -16.56 -17.29
N PHE A 310 12.68 -17.06 -16.84
CA PHE A 310 13.52 -16.43 -15.84
C PHE A 310 15.00 -16.59 -16.16
N ASP A 311 15.73 -15.50 -16.24
CA ASP A 311 17.17 -15.46 -16.46
C ASP A 311 17.91 -15.26 -15.13
N ALA A 312 18.36 -16.37 -14.54
CA ALA A 312 18.95 -16.38 -13.20
C ALA A 312 20.32 -15.68 -13.18
N PHE A 313 20.49 -14.71 -12.28
CA PHE A 313 21.75 -14.06 -12.00
C PHE A 313 22.48 -14.73 -10.84
N LYS A 314 23.74 -15.18 -11.05
CA LYS A 314 24.59 -15.85 -10.06
C LYS A 314 23.86 -17.03 -9.33
N PRO A 315 23.33 -18.02 -10.05
CA PRO A 315 22.53 -19.09 -9.45
C PRO A 315 23.34 -20.00 -8.48
N LEU A 316 24.65 -20.04 -8.58
CA LEU A 316 25.54 -20.87 -7.75
C LEU A 316 26.21 -20.08 -6.60
N TYR A 317 25.99 -18.76 -6.48
CA TYR A 317 26.55 -17.92 -5.44
C TYR A 317 25.45 -17.25 -4.64
N GLY A 318 25.58 -17.26 -3.30
CA GLY A 318 24.55 -16.69 -2.43
C GLY A 318 23.20 -17.35 -2.68
N THR A 319 23.11 -18.67 -2.51
CA THR A 319 21.96 -19.47 -2.97
C THR A 319 20.70 -19.32 -2.15
N SER A 320 20.78 -18.72 -0.95
CA SER A 320 19.60 -18.39 -0.14
C SER A 320 18.83 -17.15 -0.64
N LEU A 321 19.37 -16.47 -1.66
CA LEU A 321 18.70 -15.40 -2.37
C LEU A 321 18.67 -15.71 -3.87
N VAL A 322 17.50 -15.88 -4.45
CA VAL A 322 17.29 -15.99 -5.89
C VAL A 322 17.25 -14.59 -6.49
N THR A 323 18.04 -14.36 -7.55
CA THR A 323 18.04 -13.10 -8.32
C THR A 323 18.01 -13.40 -9.80
N GLY A 324 17.32 -12.60 -10.57
CA GLY A 324 17.28 -12.76 -12.02
C GLY A 324 16.34 -11.79 -12.73
N TRP A 325 16.31 -11.88 -14.04
CA TRP A 325 15.54 -11.03 -14.93
C TRP A 325 14.33 -11.77 -15.48
N ALA A 326 13.22 -11.06 -15.59
CA ALA A 326 11.98 -11.61 -16.15
C ALA A 326 11.16 -10.50 -16.82
N ARG A 327 10.01 -10.90 -17.36
CA ARG A 327 8.93 -9.97 -17.73
C ARG A 327 7.67 -10.32 -16.94
N LEU A 328 6.87 -9.29 -16.66
CA LEU A 328 5.58 -9.43 -16.03
C LEU A 328 4.60 -8.51 -16.76
N HIS A 329 3.57 -9.07 -17.36
CA HIS A 329 2.68 -8.36 -18.29
C HIS A 329 3.43 -7.56 -19.37
N GLY A 330 4.53 -8.12 -19.90
CA GLY A 330 5.39 -7.47 -20.89
C GLY A 330 6.42 -6.51 -20.32
N TYR A 331 6.26 -6.02 -19.10
CA TYR A 331 7.22 -5.11 -18.44
C TYR A 331 8.47 -5.85 -17.97
N PRO A 332 9.67 -5.35 -18.27
CA PRO A 332 10.90 -5.93 -17.72
C PRO A 332 10.96 -5.71 -16.20
N VAL A 333 11.42 -6.71 -15.47
CA VAL A 333 11.57 -6.66 -14.01
C VAL A 333 12.79 -7.44 -13.56
N GLY A 334 13.54 -6.89 -12.60
CA GLY A 334 14.56 -7.62 -11.84
C GLY A 334 13.95 -8.16 -10.56
N ILE A 335 14.13 -9.46 -10.26
CA ILE A 335 13.52 -10.11 -9.11
C ILE A 335 14.60 -10.50 -8.09
N LEU A 336 14.33 -10.20 -6.80
CA LEU A 336 15.07 -10.70 -5.65
C LEU A 336 14.09 -11.46 -4.76
N ALA A 337 14.37 -12.73 -4.45
CA ALA A 337 13.46 -13.58 -3.68
C ALA A 337 14.23 -14.44 -2.66
N ASN A 338 13.80 -14.45 -1.40
CA ASN A 338 14.44 -15.24 -0.36
C ASN A 338 14.07 -16.72 -0.48
N ALA A 339 15.08 -17.62 -0.54
CA ALA A 339 14.89 -19.05 -0.65
C ALA A 339 14.96 -19.79 0.70
N GLN A 340 15.82 -19.36 1.61
CA GLN A 340 16.06 -20.08 2.87
C GLN A 340 15.84 -19.23 4.14
N GLY A 341 15.26 -18.08 4.00
CA GLY A 341 14.90 -17.22 5.13
C GLY A 341 16.06 -16.42 5.77
N VAL A 342 17.32 -16.77 5.57
CA VAL A 342 18.48 -16.11 6.16
C VAL A 342 19.34 -15.47 5.08
N LEU A 343 19.80 -14.24 5.33
CA LEU A 343 20.74 -13.53 4.47
C LEU A 343 22.16 -13.64 5.03
N PHE A 344 23.08 -14.14 4.22
CA PHE A 344 24.52 -14.20 4.51
C PHE A 344 25.28 -13.09 3.78
N SER A 345 26.59 -13.08 3.92
CA SER A 345 27.46 -12.10 3.25
C SER A 345 27.37 -12.19 1.72
N GLU A 346 27.31 -13.40 1.20
CA GLU A 346 27.26 -13.71 -0.23
C GLU A 346 25.95 -13.20 -0.86
N GLU A 347 24.82 -13.40 -0.19
CA GLU A 347 23.52 -12.88 -0.64
C GLU A 347 23.51 -11.36 -0.67
N SER A 348 24.09 -10.75 0.36
CA SER A 348 24.18 -9.28 0.48
C SER A 348 25.01 -8.66 -0.64
N GLN A 349 26.15 -9.26 -0.98
CA GLN A 349 27.01 -8.82 -2.08
C GLN A 349 26.36 -9.04 -3.44
N LYS A 350 25.72 -10.19 -3.63
CA LYS A 350 24.95 -10.53 -4.83
C LYS A 350 23.82 -9.55 -5.06
N ALA A 351 23.02 -9.28 -4.02
CA ALA A 351 21.92 -8.32 -4.08
C ALA A 351 22.41 -6.91 -4.40
N ALA A 352 23.45 -6.44 -3.74
CA ALA A 352 24.01 -5.11 -3.98
C ALA A 352 24.46 -4.93 -5.44
N GLN A 353 25.11 -5.93 -6.03
CA GLN A 353 25.49 -5.89 -7.43
C GLN A 353 24.27 -5.94 -8.36
N PHE A 354 23.30 -6.81 -8.09
CA PHE A 354 22.11 -6.97 -8.92
C PHE A 354 21.26 -5.69 -8.96
N ILE A 355 21.08 -5.04 -7.80
CA ILE A 355 20.38 -3.75 -7.70
C ILE A 355 21.08 -2.66 -8.53
N GLN A 356 22.41 -2.60 -8.52
CA GLN A 356 23.16 -1.65 -9.34
C GLN A 356 22.97 -1.92 -10.84
N LEU A 357 22.98 -3.19 -11.26
CA LEU A 357 22.72 -3.58 -12.64
C LEU A 357 21.30 -3.19 -13.09
N ALA A 358 20.28 -3.36 -12.23
CA ALA A 358 18.92 -2.91 -12.51
C ALA A 358 18.85 -1.39 -12.70
N ASN A 359 19.53 -0.63 -11.85
CA ASN A 359 19.62 0.82 -11.97
C ASN A 359 20.35 1.26 -13.26
N GLN A 360 21.39 0.55 -13.68
CA GLN A 360 22.10 0.85 -14.92
C GLN A 360 21.20 0.68 -16.16
N ARG A 361 20.20 -0.18 -16.07
CA ARG A 361 19.31 -0.58 -17.17
C ARG A 361 17.91 0.02 -17.10
N ASP A 362 17.62 0.85 -16.09
CA ASP A 362 16.30 1.44 -15.86
C ASP A 362 15.20 0.37 -15.69
N ILE A 363 15.51 -0.72 -15.00
CA ILE A 363 14.59 -1.84 -14.80
C ILE A 363 14.05 -1.79 -13.37
N PRO A 364 12.70 -1.76 -13.16
CA PRO A 364 12.09 -1.89 -11.84
C PRO A 364 12.49 -3.18 -11.13
N LEU A 365 12.48 -3.15 -9.80
CA LEU A 365 12.83 -4.29 -8.96
C LEU A 365 11.60 -4.82 -8.23
N LEU A 366 11.46 -6.15 -8.18
CA LEU A 366 10.47 -6.87 -7.39
C LEU A 366 11.18 -7.65 -6.28
N PHE A 367 10.82 -7.36 -5.05
CA PHE A 367 11.30 -8.05 -3.85
C PHE A 367 10.23 -8.99 -3.31
N LEU A 368 10.51 -10.28 -3.30
CA LEU A 368 9.64 -11.33 -2.75
C LEU A 368 10.20 -11.77 -1.40
N HIS A 369 9.55 -11.34 -0.32
CA HIS A 369 10.07 -11.50 1.04
C HIS A 369 9.72 -12.86 1.63
N ASN A 370 10.75 -13.57 2.09
CA ASN A 370 10.68 -14.68 3.05
C ASN A 370 12.00 -14.73 3.82
N THR A 371 12.22 -13.77 4.75
CA THR A 371 13.47 -13.64 5.49
C THR A 371 13.26 -13.52 6.99
N THR A 372 14.08 -14.23 7.74
CA THR A 372 14.18 -14.12 9.21
C THR A 372 15.25 -13.13 9.67
N GLY A 373 16.02 -12.56 8.74
CA GLY A 373 17.07 -11.58 8.99
C GLY A 373 18.41 -11.98 8.44
N TYR A 374 19.43 -11.18 8.80
CA TYR A 374 20.83 -11.52 8.53
C TYR A 374 21.34 -12.56 9.52
N MET A 375 22.26 -13.41 9.07
CA MET A 375 22.88 -14.41 9.92
C MET A 375 23.67 -13.77 11.06
N VAL A 376 23.64 -14.37 12.23
CA VAL A 376 24.33 -13.93 13.45
C VAL A 376 25.30 -15.01 13.93
N GLY A 377 26.32 -14.61 14.68
CA GLY A 377 27.28 -15.53 15.26
C GLY A 377 28.73 -15.07 15.04
N LYS A 378 29.63 -15.55 15.87
CA LYS A 378 31.04 -15.09 15.91
C LYS A 378 31.74 -15.20 14.55
N GLU A 379 31.54 -16.30 13.84
CA GLU A 379 32.12 -16.56 12.53
C GLU A 379 31.62 -15.53 11.50
N TYR A 380 30.32 -15.26 11.45
CA TYR A 380 29.71 -14.33 10.52
C TYR A 380 30.06 -12.87 10.83
N GLU A 381 30.08 -12.49 12.11
CA GLU A 381 30.51 -11.16 12.55
C GLU A 381 31.98 -10.91 12.13
N GLN A 382 32.87 -11.86 12.38
CA GLN A 382 34.26 -11.79 11.98
C GLN A 382 34.46 -11.86 10.46
N GLY A 383 33.57 -12.57 9.76
CA GLY A 383 33.50 -12.64 8.30
C GLY A 383 32.95 -11.37 7.64
N GLY A 384 32.46 -10.39 8.42
CA GLY A 384 32.05 -9.09 7.92
C GLY A 384 30.60 -8.99 7.51
N ILE A 385 29.70 -9.78 8.10
CA ILE A 385 28.26 -9.75 7.80
C ILE A 385 27.65 -8.35 7.93
N ILE A 386 28.11 -7.55 8.92
CA ILE A 386 27.61 -6.18 9.12
C ILE A 386 27.96 -5.30 7.92
N LYS A 387 29.20 -5.34 7.43
CA LYS A 387 29.60 -4.52 6.27
C LYS A 387 28.92 -4.98 4.99
N HIS A 388 28.78 -6.29 4.78
CA HIS A 388 28.13 -6.82 3.60
C HIS A 388 26.60 -6.58 3.62
N GLY A 389 25.93 -6.77 4.76
CA GLY A 389 24.55 -6.38 4.95
C GLY A 389 24.33 -4.88 4.74
N ALA A 390 25.23 -4.05 5.24
CA ALA A 390 25.20 -2.60 4.99
C ALA A 390 25.35 -2.24 3.50
N MET A 391 26.12 -3.03 2.71
CA MET A 391 26.21 -2.84 1.25
C MET A 391 24.85 -3.07 0.57
N MET A 392 24.13 -4.13 0.93
CA MET A 392 22.81 -4.43 0.41
C MET A 392 21.81 -3.32 0.78
N ILE A 393 21.77 -2.93 2.07
CA ILE A 393 20.88 -1.87 2.56
C ILE A 393 21.20 -0.54 1.86
N ASN A 394 22.49 -0.21 1.67
CA ASN A 394 22.90 0.97 0.93
C ASN A 394 22.42 0.92 -0.53
N ALA A 395 22.56 -0.22 -1.20
CA ALA A 395 22.11 -0.38 -2.59
C ALA A 395 20.59 -0.19 -2.72
N VAL A 396 19.80 -0.76 -1.80
CA VAL A 396 18.35 -0.56 -1.77
C VAL A 396 17.98 0.91 -1.52
N ALA A 397 18.59 1.53 -0.49
CA ALA A 397 18.26 2.89 -0.07
C ALA A 397 18.60 3.96 -1.14
N ASN A 398 19.62 3.72 -1.95
CA ASN A 398 20.08 4.68 -2.98
C ASN A 398 19.67 4.29 -4.40
N SER A 399 18.97 3.18 -4.59
CA SER A 399 18.37 2.81 -5.86
C SER A 399 17.31 3.85 -6.26
N LYS A 400 17.26 4.18 -7.56
CA LYS A 400 16.27 5.13 -8.12
C LYS A 400 15.21 4.45 -8.97
N VAL A 401 15.48 3.22 -9.44
CA VAL A 401 14.42 2.47 -10.12
C VAL A 401 13.27 2.17 -9.16
N PRO A 402 12.03 2.11 -9.64
CA PRO A 402 10.88 1.73 -8.81
C PRO A 402 11.06 0.36 -8.16
N HIS A 403 10.70 0.26 -6.89
CA HIS A 403 10.68 -0.99 -6.15
C HIS A 403 9.24 -1.44 -5.89
N LEU A 404 8.97 -2.71 -6.11
CA LEU A 404 7.76 -3.42 -5.71
C LEU A 404 8.14 -4.46 -4.66
N SER A 405 7.36 -4.61 -3.60
CA SER A 405 7.61 -5.59 -2.55
C SER A 405 6.36 -6.41 -2.26
N VAL A 406 6.54 -7.73 -2.12
CA VAL A 406 5.48 -8.65 -1.69
C VAL A 406 6.00 -9.48 -0.52
N LEU A 407 5.35 -9.38 0.62
CA LEU A 407 5.61 -10.20 1.79
C LEU A 407 4.85 -11.52 1.62
N MET A 408 5.55 -12.59 1.26
CA MET A 408 4.95 -13.91 1.07
C MET A 408 4.95 -14.75 2.35
N GLY A 409 6.01 -14.60 3.15
CA GLY A 409 6.26 -15.33 4.38
C GLY A 409 6.84 -14.42 5.47
N ALA A 410 7.84 -14.90 6.19
CA ALA A 410 8.53 -14.08 7.21
C ALA A 410 9.23 -12.86 6.60
N SER A 411 9.21 -11.74 7.32
CA SER A 411 9.98 -10.54 6.96
C SER A 411 10.42 -9.82 8.23
N TYR A 412 11.53 -10.27 8.84
CA TYR A 412 11.95 -9.86 10.16
C TYR A 412 13.24 -9.02 10.17
N GLY A 413 13.30 -8.11 11.15
CA GLY A 413 14.49 -7.33 11.48
C GLY A 413 15.08 -6.55 10.32
N ALA A 414 16.42 -6.45 10.28
CA ALA A 414 17.12 -5.75 9.20
C ALA A 414 17.04 -6.47 7.84
N GLY A 415 16.63 -7.76 7.80
CA GLY A 415 16.31 -8.47 6.56
C GLY A 415 15.14 -7.82 5.82
N HIS A 416 14.11 -7.36 6.56
CA HIS A 416 13.01 -6.56 6.01
C HIS A 416 13.51 -5.27 5.33
N TYR A 417 14.53 -4.63 5.89
CA TYR A 417 15.14 -3.43 5.33
C TYR A 417 15.94 -3.73 4.05
N GLY A 418 16.78 -4.78 4.09
CA GLY A 418 17.54 -5.22 2.92
C GLY A 418 16.68 -5.69 1.75
N MET A 419 15.48 -6.15 2.02
CA MET A 419 14.49 -6.55 1.02
C MET A 419 13.49 -5.45 0.65
N CYS A 420 13.80 -4.18 0.91
CA CYS A 420 12.95 -3.04 0.58
C CYS A 420 11.58 -3.04 1.28
N GLY A 421 11.59 -3.13 2.62
CA GLY A 421 10.38 -2.92 3.43
C GLY A 421 9.90 -1.47 3.40
N ARG A 422 8.77 -1.19 4.07
CA ARG A 422 8.05 0.11 3.99
C ARG A 422 8.94 1.34 4.19
N ALA A 423 9.91 1.29 5.10
CA ALA A 423 10.79 2.42 5.41
C ALA A 423 11.82 2.73 4.29
N TYR A 424 11.89 1.90 3.26
CA TYR A 424 12.76 2.07 2.09
C TYR A 424 11.99 2.53 0.85
N ASP A 425 10.81 3.12 1.06
CA ASP A 425 9.98 3.80 0.08
C ASP A 425 9.66 2.97 -1.19
N PRO A 426 9.23 1.68 -1.04
CA PRO A 426 8.75 0.95 -2.20
C PRO A 426 7.58 1.71 -2.84
N ARG A 427 7.53 1.72 -4.18
CA ARG A 427 6.39 2.30 -4.91
C ARG A 427 5.09 1.66 -4.48
N PHE A 428 5.11 0.33 -4.32
CA PHE A 428 4.02 -0.45 -3.77
C PHE A 428 4.58 -1.60 -2.93
N LEU A 429 3.89 -1.88 -1.84
CA LEU A 429 4.19 -3.01 -0.96
C LEU A 429 2.89 -3.71 -0.60
N PHE A 430 2.80 -5.00 -0.91
CA PHE A 430 1.67 -5.85 -0.56
C PHE A 430 2.09 -7.00 0.35
N ALA A 431 1.12 -7.58 1.04
CA ALA A 431 1.33 -8.73 1.90
C ALA A 431 0.38 -9.86 1.51
N TRP A 432 0.85 -11.11 1.60
CA TRP A 432 -0.03 -12.28 1.57
C TRP A 432 -0.59 -12.56 2.96
N PRO A 433 -1.74 -13.23 3.09
CA PRO A 433 -2.30 -13.60 4.40
C PRO A 433 -1.41 -14.52 5.22
N SER A 434 -0.49 -15.24 4.57
CA SER A 434 0.54 -16.08 5.21
C SER A 434 1.68 -15.30 5.85
N SER A 435 1.89 -14.03 5.48
CA SER A 435 3.07 -13.27 5.87
C SER A 435 3.06 -12.86 7.35
N LYS A 436 4.26 -12.60 7.88
CA LYS A 436 4.47 -11.99 9.21
C LYS A 436 5.63 -11.02 9.16
N SER A 437 5.52 -9.88 9.85
CA SER A 437 6.63 -8.93 9.95
C SER A 437 6.76 -8.36 11.35
N ALA A 438 7.96 -8.41 11.91
CA ALA A 438 8.31 -7.87 13.22
C ALA A 438 9.82 -7.64 13.32
N VAL A 439 10.28 -7.09 14.45
CA VAL A 439 11.72 -6.93 14.73
C VAL A 439 12.44 -8.30 14.74
N MET A 440 11.79 -9.32 15.31
CA MET A 440 12.22 -10.72 15.31
C MET A 440 11.03 -11.64 15.57
N GLY A 441 11.17 -12.93 15.35
CA GLY A 441 10.10 -13.89 15.63
C GLY A 441 9.67 -13.87 17.11
N PRO A 442 8.39 -14.19 17.40
CA PRO A 442 7.83 -14.09 18.76
C PRO A 442 8.64 -14.85 19.81
N GLN A 443 9.02 -16.10 19.52
CA GLN A 443 9.80 -16.94 20.44
C GLN A 443 11.21 -16.40 20.69
N GLN A 444 11.85 -15.84 19.65
CA GLN A 444 13.19 -15.25 19.76
C GLN A 444 13.13 -13.99 20.65
N LEU A 445 12.15 -13.12 20.45
CA LEU A 445 12.03 -11.89 21.26
C LEU A 445 11.75 -12.24 22.72
N ALA A 446 10.81 -13.13 23.00
CA ALA A 446 10.51 -13.58 24.36
C ALA A 446 11.76 -14.21 25.03
N GLY A 447 12.51 -15.03 24.29
CA GLY A 447 13.77 -15.61 24.76
C GLY A 447 14.84 -14.57 25.10
N VAL A 448 15.03 -13.56 24.24
CA VAL A 448 15.98 -12.46 24.49
C VAL A 448 15.59 -11.67 25.75
N LEU A 449 14.33 -11.32 25.91
CA LEU A 449 13.86 -10.60 27.09
C LEU A 449 14.06 -11.40 28.39
N SER A 450 13.80 -12.71 28.37
CA SER A 450 14.07 -13.62 29.49
C SER A 450 15.56 -13.65 29.85
N VAL A 451 16.45 -13.78 28.86
CA VAL A 451 17.92 -13.75 29.10
C VAL A 451 18.36 -12.43 29.73
N VAL A 452 17.86 -11.30 29.24
CA VAL A 452 18.16 -9.97 29.78
C VAL A 452 17.64 -9.82 31.22
N ALA A 453 16.39 -10.26 31.49
CA ALA A 453 15.79 -10.20 32.82
C ALA A 453 16.59 -11.06 33.82
N ARG A 454 16.96 -12.28 33.42
CA ARG A 454 17.78 -13.20 34.24
C ARG A 454 19.15 -12.62 34.56
N ALA A 455 19.83 -12.05 33.58
CA ALA A 455 21.12 -11.37 33.77
C ALA A 455 21.00 -10.15 34.71
N SER A 456 19.91 -9.37 34.60
CA SER A 456 19.64 -8.23 35.49
C SER A 456 19.39 -8.65 36.93
N SER A 457 18.64 -9.74 37.17
CA SER A 457 18.40 -10.28 38.51
C SER A 457 19.70 -10.79 39.16
N ALA A 458 20.50 -11.52 38.37
CA ALA A 458 21.80 -12.00 38.82
C ALA A 458 22.77 -10.86 39.22
N ALA A 459 22.82 -9.79 38.41
CA ALA A 459 23.62 -8.61 38.69
C ALA A 459 23.20 -7.87 39.97
N LYS A 460 21.93 -7.96 40.34
CA LYS A 460 21.37 -7.37 41.57
C LYS A 460 21.43 -8.31 42.77
N GLY A 461 21.89 -9.56 42.60
CA GLY A 461 21.91 -10.58 43.66
C GLY A 461 20.49 -11.03 44.08
N LEU A 462 19.51 -10.86 43.20
CA LEU A 462 18.12 -11.24 43.45
C LEU A 462 17.85 -12.65 42.93
N PRO A 463 17.00 -13.45 43.62
CA PRO A 463 16.54 -14.72 43.08
C PRO A 463 15.73 -14.48 41.81
N TYR A 464 15.84 -15.40 40.85
CA TYR A 464 15.05 -15.36 39.62
C TYR A 464 13.82 -16.26 39.74
N ASP A 465 12.67 -15.71 39.38
CA ASP A 465 11.41 -16.43 39.41
C ASP A 465 11.14 -17.03 38.03
N ASP A 466 11.37 -18.33 37.90
CA ASP A 466 11.22 -19.06 36.64
C ASP A 466 9.73 -19.19 36.20
N GLU A 467 8.78 -19.21 37.15
CA GLU A 467 7.34 -19.27 36.83
C GLU A 467 6.83 -17.92 36.31
N ALA A 468 7.23 -16.83 36.95
CA ALA A 468 6.95 -15.49 36.46
C ALA A 468 7.57 -15.23 35.08
N ASP A 469 8.80 -15.72 34.84
CA ASP A 469 9.48 -15.65 33.53
C ASP A 469 8.71 -16.41 32.43
N ALA A 470 8.24 -17.62 32.72
CA ALA A 470 7.45 -18.40 31.78
C ALA A 470 6.14 -17.69 31.41
N GLY A 471 5.48 -17.10 32.39
CA GLY A 471 4.28 -16.27 32.17
C GLY A 471 4.56 -15.04 31.30
N LEU A 472 5.64 -14.32 31.58
CA LEU A 472 6.08 -13.16 30.77
C LEU A 472 6.39 -13.57 29.33
N ARG A 473 7.13 -14.68 29.14
CA ARG A 473 7.46 -15.17 27.80
C ARG A 473 6.20 -15.50 26.99
N ALA A 474 5.25 -16.23 27.59
CA ALA A 474 3.98 -16.55 26.92
C ALA A 474 3.20 -15.30 26.52
N MET A 475 3.13 -14.28 27.39
CA MET A 475 2.48 -13.01 27.11
C MET A 475 3.16 -12.27 25.95
N VAL A 476 4.50 -12.17 25.96
CA VAL A 476 5.26 -11.51 24.91
C VAL A 476 5.10 -12.25 23.59
N GLU A 477 5.19 -13.59 23.60
CA GLU A 477 4.99 -14.39 22.39
C GLU A 477 3.61 -14.14 21.77
N GLN A 478 2.56 -14.13 22.58
CA GLN A 478 1.20 -13.86 22.11
C GLN A 478 1.05 -12.44 21.56
N GLN A 479 1.62 -11.44 22.23
CA GLN A 479 1.56 -10.06 21.78
C GLN A 479 2.25 -9.89 20.42
N ILE A 480 3.51 -10.37 20.29
CA ILE A 480 4.28 -10.23 19.05
C ILE A 480 3.66 -11.05 17.92
N GLU A 481 3.10 -12.22 18.23
CA GLU A 481 2.35 -12.98 17.22
C GLU A 481 1.20 -12.15 16.65
N ALA A 482 0.38 -11.55 17.50
CA ALA A 482 -0.76 -10.72 17.09
C ALA A 482 -0.32 -9.46 16.31
N GLU A 483 0.77 -8.80 16.75
CA GLU A 483 1.29 -7.58 16.14
C GLU A 483 2.08 -7.83 14.84
N SER A 484 2.48 -9.07 14.56
CA SER A 484 3.18 -9.46 13.33
C SER A 484 2.26 -9.82 12.17
N LEU A 485 0.96 -9.99 12.40
CA LEU A 485 -0.01 -10.41 11.40
C LEU A 485 -0.21 -9.36 10.30
N PRO A 486 -0.46 -9.77 9.05
CA PRO A 486 -0.61 -8.84 7.94
C PRO A 486 -1.79 -7.89 8.12
N MET A 487 -2.92 -8.32 8.68
CA MET A 487 -4.06 -7.43 8.95
C MET A 487 -3.72 -6.34 9.97
N PHE A 488 -2.91 -6.67 11.00
CA PHE A 488 -2.46 -5.68 11.98
C PHE A 488 -1.54 -4.63 11.34
N LEU A 489 -0.63 -5.05 10.47
CA LEU A 489 0.31 -4.17 9.78
C LEU A 489 -0.40 -3.32 8.73
N SER A 490 -1.30 -3.92 7.97
CA SER A 490 -2.12 -3.24 6.97
C SER A 490 -3.08 -2.22 7.60
N GLY A 491 -3.67 -2.55 8.76
CA GLY A 491 -4.45 -1.61 9.56
C GLY A 491 -3.69 -0.34 9.93
N ARG A 492 -2.36 -0.42 10.01
CA ARG A 492 -1.45 0.71 10.31
C ARG A 492 -0.82 1.35 9.08
N LEU A 493 -1.20 0.89 7.88
CA LEU A 493 -0.66 1.32 6.59
C LEU A 493 0.85 1.04 6.43
N TYR A 494 1.31 -0.07 6.99
CA TYR A 494 2.69 -0.54 6.78
C TYR A 494 2.84 -1.32 5.46
N ASP A 495 1.73 -1.56 4.76
CA ASP A 495 1.63 -2.01 3.38
C ASP A 495 0.55 -1.21 2.63
N ASP A 496 0.34 -1.51 1.36
CA ASP A 496 -0.69 -0.92 0.52
C ASP A 496 -1.90 -1.86 0.36
N GLY A 497 -1.86 -3.05 0.99
CA GLY A 497 -2.95 -4.00 1.09
C GLY A 497 -2.49 -5.44 1.28
N VAL A 498 -3.37 -6.24 1.89
CA VAL A 498 -3.23 -7.70 1.94
C VAL A 498 -3.99 -8.26 0.74
N ILE A 499 -3.32 -9.07 -0.08
CA ILE A 499 -3.85 -9.59 -1.34
C ILE A 499 -3.93 -11.12 -1.34
N ASP A 500 -4.87 -11.67 -2.09
CA ASP A 500 -4.88 -13.09 -2.42
C ASP A 500 -3.63 -13.42 -3.25
N PRO A 501 -2.87 -14.46 -2.92
CA PRO A 501 -1.72 -14.87 -3.71
C PRO A 501 -2.02 -15.05 -5.20
N ARG A 502 -3.21 -15.49 -5.57
CA ARG A 502 -3.67 -15.67 -6.95
C ARG A 502 -3.74 -14.36 -7.73
N ASP A 503 -4.06 -13.27 -7.05
CA ASP A 503 -4.16 -11.94 -7.65
C ASP A 503 -2.80 -11.25 -7.82
N THR A 504 -1.71 -11.84 -7.30
CA THR A 504 -0.40 -11.19 -7.24
C THR A 504 0.09 -10.74 -8.61
N ARG A 505 -0.04 -11.58 -9.63
CA ARG A 505 0.37 -11.22 -10.99
C ARG A 505 -0.43 -10.03 -11.53
N THR A 506 -1.73 -10.03 -11.38
CA THR A 506 -2.63 -8.95 -11.82
C THR A 506 -2.32 -7.64 -11.08
N VAL A 507 -2.20 -7.69 -9.75
CA VAL A 507 -1.86 -6.53 -8.91
C VAL A 507 -0.51 -5.94 -9.31
N LEU A 508 0.51 -6.77 -9.47
CA LEU A 508 1.84 -6.32 -9.90
C LEU A 508 1.82 -5.74 -11.33
N GLY A 509 1.02 -6.31 -12.23
CA GLY A 509 0.82 -5.79 -13.57
C GLY A 509 0.23 -4.38 -13.56
N MET A 510 -0.80 -4.15 -12.74
CA MET A 510 -1.39 -2.82 -12.55
C MET A 510 -0.38 -1.84 -11.94
N CYS A 511 0.41 -2.28 -10.96
CA CYS A 511 1.47 -1.46 -10.37
C CYS A 511 2.54 -1.09 -11.40
N LEU A 512 3.01 -2.03 -12.21
CA LEU A 512 3.99 -1.77 -13.27
C LEU A 512 3.43 -0.82 -14.34
N SER A 513 2.15 -0.98 -14.69
CA SER A 513 1.46 -0.07 -15.59
C SER A 513 1.45 1.36 -15.04
N ALA A 514 1.07 1.54 -13.77
CA ALA A 514 1.08 2.82 -13.07
C ALA A 514 2.50 3.42 -12.96
N ILE A 515 3.50 2.61 -12.63
CA ILE A 515 4.92 3.01 -12.55
C ILE A 515 5.40 3.62 -13.87
N HIS A 516 5.02 3.02 -15.00
CA HIS A 516 5.44 3.47 -16.31
C HIS A 516 4.68 4.69 -16.84
N THR A 517 3.76 5.25 -16.07
CA THR A 517 3.20 6.59 -16.31
C THR A 517 4.26 7.68 -16.05
N ALA A 518 5.16 7.45 -15.11
CA ALA A 518 6.36 8.26 -14.89
C ALA A 518 7.57 7.71 -15.66
N PRO A 519 8.61 8.54 -15.92
CA PRO A 519 9.90 8.02 -16.38
C PRO A 519 10.50 7.04 -15.36
N VAL A 520 10.99 5.90 -15.85
CA VAL A 520 11.75 4.95 -15.05
C VAL A 520 13.24 5.23 -15.27
N GLU A 521 13.88 5.81 -14.28
CA GLU A 521 15.29 6.21 -14.36
C GLU A 521 16.06 5.66 -13.16
N GLY A 522 17.11 4.91 -13.43
CA GLY A 522 18.00 4.36 -12.42
C GLY A 522 19.07 5.36 -11.97
N ALA A 523 19.69 5.07 -10.85
CA ALA A 523 20.83 5.83 -10.36
C ALA A 523 22.03 5.71 -11.32
N ARG A 524 22.50 6.83 -11.83
CA ARG A 524 23.71 6.92 -12.69
C ARG A 524 24.95 7.16 -11.82
N GLY A 525 25.30 6.21 -10.97
CA GLY A 525 26.19 6.42 -9.82
C GLY A 525 25.44 6.92 -8.60
N GLY A 526 26.14 7.40 -7.58
CA GLY A 526 25.51 8.01 -6.41
C GLY A 526 24.97 7.02 -5.37
N PHE A 527 25.43 5.77 -5.36
CA PHE A 527 25.14 4.80 -4.29
C PHE A 527 25.88 5.12 -2.97
N GLY A 528 26.65 6.22 -2.92
CA GLY A 528 27.46 6.56 -1.78
C GLY A 528 28.67 5.64 -1.64
N VAL A 529 29.24 5.60 -0.42
CA VAL A 529 30.43 4.78 -0.13
C VAL A 529 29.98 3.43 0.42
N PHE A 530 30.28 2.36 -0.30
CA PHE A 530 30.15 1.01 0.24
C PHE A 530 31.31 0.70 1.21
N ARG A 531 31.00 0.03 2.30
CA ARG A 531 32.00 -0.57 3.16
C ARG A 531 32.59 -1.81 2.48
N MET A 532 33.95 -1.83 2.32
CA MET A 532 34.65 -2.95 1.69
C MET A 532 35.24 -3.90 2.74
#